data_b7c9297f2f10e00fa564a63dd48d8938
#
_entry.id   b7c9297f2f10e00fa564a63dd48d8938
#
_cell.length_a   1.000
_cell.length_b   1.000
_cell.length_c   1.000
_cell.angle_alpha   90.00
_cell.angle_beta   90.00
_cell.angle_gamma   90.00
#
_symmetry.space_group_name_H-M   'P 1'
#
loop_
_entity.id
_entity.type
_entity.pdbx_description
1 polymer ?
#
loop_
_entity_poly.entity_id
_entity_poly.type
_entity_poly.pdbx_seq_one_letter_code
_entity_poly.pdbx_strand_id
1 'polypeptide(L)'
;MFLLDTNVISELRQGKPNQAAEVRAWAQRQPSSRFFLSAITLLELEQGIQALERRAPPQGSALRAWLAGICLAFSGRILPFTEKTAPVCAALHIPNPRPDRDAMIAATALEHGFSVVTRNTSDFANTGLAVINPWLSSTPSHQSMG
;
A
#
# COMPACT_ATOMS: atom_id res chain seq x y z
N MET A 1 -8.78 8.11 -6.26
CA MET A 1 -8.27 6.71 -6.21
C MET A 1 -7.10 6.62 -5.25
N PHE A 2 -6.97 5.47 -4.61
CA PHE A 2 -5.98 5.27 -3.55
C PHE A 2 -5.07 4.12 -3.89
N LEU A 3 -3.77 4.32 -3.86
CA LEU A 3 -2.78 3.25 -3.94
C LEU A 3 -2.39 2.87 -2.51
N LEU A 4 -2.75 1.65 -2.11
CA LEU A 4 -2.48 1.17 -0.75
C LEU A 4 -1.06 0.64 -0.66
N ASP A 5 -0.27 1.21 0.27
CA ASP A 5 1.06 0.68 0.57
C ASP A 5 0.93 -0.69 1.26
N THR A 6 2.00 -1.44 1.23
CA THR A 6 2.04 -2.81 1.76
C THR A 6 1.58 -2.88 3.23
N ASN A 7 1.99 -1.91 4.06
CA ASN A 7 1.61 -1.89 5.46
C ASN A 7 0.10 -1.73 5.66
N VAL A 8 -0.58 -1.03 4.73
CA VAL A 8 -2.03 -0.82 4.83
C VAL A 8 -2.80 -2.08 4.47
N ILE A 9 -2.45 -2.72 3.32
CA ILE A 9 -3.15 -3.95 2.92
C ILE A 9 -2.91 -5.06 3.94
N SER A 10 -1.72 -5.13 4.52
CA SER A 10 -1.42 -6.10 5.57
C SER A 10 -2.25 -5.83 6.82
N GLU A 11 -2.43 -4.56 7.19
CA GLU A 11 -3.23 -4.19 8.36
C GLU A 11 -4.69 -4.55 8.19
N LEU A 12 -5.19 -4.51 6.95
CA LEU A 12 -6.59 -4.81 6.65
C LEU A 12 -6.89 -6.30 6.58
N ARG A 13 -5.88 -7.17 6.73
CA ARG A 13 -6.10 -8.62 6.69
C ARG A 13 -6.99 -9.05 7.85
N GLN A 14 -8.08 -9.75 7.54
CA GLN A 14 -8.98 -10.26 8.56
C GLN A 14 -8.26 -11.24 9.48
N GLY A 15 -8.52 -11.14 10.77
CA GLY A 15 -7.89 -12.01 11.74
C GLY A 15 -6.48 -11.61 12.14
N LYS A 16 -5.96 -10.49 11.61
CA LYS A 16 -4.66 -9.99 12.02
C LYS A 16 -4.69 -9.62 13.50
N PRO A 17 -3.73 -10.12 14.32
CA PRO A 17 -3.65 -9.74 15.72
C PRO A 17 -3.38 -8.23 15.87
N ASN A 18 -3.98 -7.62 16.90
CA ASN A 18 -3.75 -6.21 17.25
C ASN A 18 -4.06 -5.25 16.09
N GLN A 19 -5.09 -5.56 15.31
CA GLN A 19 -5.47 -4.73 14.17
C GLN A 19 -5.93 -3.34 14.62
N ALA A 20 -5.43 -2.32 13.93
CA ALA A 20 -5.79 -0.93 14.23
C ALA A 20 -7.22 -0.64 13.78
N ALA A 21 -8.08 -0.28 14.73
CA ALA A 21 -9.49 0.04 14.45
C ALA A 21 -9.63 1.25 13.54
N GLU A 22 -8.75 2.23 13.67
CA GLU A 22 -8.76 3.46 12.85
C GLU A 22 -8.56 3.15 11.37
N VAL A 23 -7.67 2.20 11.05
CA VAL A 23 -7.39 1.82 9.67
C VAL A 23 -8.60 1.13 9.05
N ARG A 24 -9.21 0.22 9.79
CA ARG A 24 -10.45 -0.44 9.34
C ARG A 24 -11.56 0.56 9.11
N ALA A 25 -11.74 1.47 10.05
CA ALA A 25 -12.78 2.49 9.97
C ALA A 25 -12.58 3.37 8.74
N TRP A 26 -11.33 3.79 8.50
CA TRP A 26 -11.01 4.58 7.31
C TRP A 26 -11.36 3.82 6.03
N ALA A 27 -10.94 2.56 5.94
CA ALA A 27 -11.18 1.74 4.75
C ALA A 27 -12.68 1.50 4.51
N GLN A 28 -13.44 1.30 5.57
CA GLN A 28 -14.89 1.06 5.46
C GLN A 28 -15.66 2.27 4.97
N ARG A 29 -15.11 3.47 5.13
CA ARG A 29 -15.73 4.70 4.65
C ARG A 29 -15.52 4.93 3.16
N GLN A 30 -14.65 4.14 2.50
CA GLN A 30 -14.32 4.30 1.09
C GLN A 30 -14.97 3.21 0.26
N PRO A 31 -15.43 3.51 -0.96
CA PRO A 31 -15.81 2.44 -1.89
C PRO A 31 -14.59 1.59 -2.22
N SER A 32 -14.71 0.27 -2.10
CA SER A 32 -13.59 -0.65 -2.32
C SER A 32 -13.03 -0.56 -3.75
N SER A 33 -13.88 -0.16 -4.71
CA SER A 33 -13.46 0.01 -6.11
C SER A 33 -12.43 1.13 -6.30
N ARG A 34 -12.22 1.98 -5.31
CA ARG A 34 -11.22 3.07 -5.37
C ARG A 34 -9.84 2.64 -4.88
N PHE A 35 -9.71 1.41 -4.37
CA PHE A 35 -8.44 0.89 -3.87
C PHE A 35 -7.68 0.16 -4.97
N PHE A 36 -6.40 0.46 -5.08
CA PHE A 36 -5.49 -0.15 -6.04
C PHE A 36 -4.24 -0.61 -5.31
N LEU A 37 -3.57 -1.61 -5.85
CA LEU A 37 -2.27 -2.07 -5.37
C LEU A 37 -1.23 -1.92 -6.47
N SER A 38 0.02 -1.79 -6.06
CA SER A 38 1.17 -1.84 -6.96
C SER A 38 1.66 -3.29 -7.09
N ALA A 39 2.18 -3.64 -8.26
CA ALA A 39 2.90 -4.92 -8.43
C ALA A 39 4.07 -5.03 -7.45
N ILE A 40 4.65 -3.92 -7.03
CA ILE A 40 5.73 -3.90 -6.04
C ILE A 40 5.22 -4.34 -4.67
N THR A 41 3.99 -3.96 -4.31
CA THR A 41 3.36 -4.46 -3.09
C THR A 41 3.19 -5.98 -3.13
N LEU A 42 2.79 -6.53 -4.29
CA LEU A 42 2.72 -7.99 -4.44
C LEU A 42 4.08 -8.64 -4.27
N LEU A 43 5.13 -8.04 -4.82
CA LEU A 43 6.50 -8.53 -4.65
C LEU A 43 6.87 -8.59 -3.17
N GLU A 44 6.58 -7.54 -2.41
CA GLU A 44 6.89 -7.50 -0.98
C GLU A 44 6.09 -8.55 -0.21
N LEU A 45 4.81 -8.69 -0.50
CA LEU A 45 3.97 -9.70 0.14
C LEU A 45 4.46 -11.11 -0.18
N GLU A 46 4.80 -11.36 -1.45
CA GLU A 46 5.33 -12.67 -1.88
C GLU A 46 6.63 -13.01 -1.16
N GLN A 47 7.54 -12.05 -1.06
CA GLN A 47 8.81 -12.29 -0.37
C GLN A 47 8.59 -12.68 1.09
N GLY A 48 7.70 -11.98 1.78
CA GLY A 48 7.37 -12.29 3.16
C GLY A 48 6.73 -13.66 3.31
N ILE A 49 5.80 -13.99 2.41
CA ILE A 49 5.08 -15.27 2.46
C ILE A 49 6.04 -16.44 2.15
N GLN A 50 6.86 -16.31 1.09
CA GLN A 50 7.79 -17.36 0.74
C GLN A 50 8.81 -17.63 1.84
N ALA A 51 9.30 -16.59 2.51
CA ALA A 51 10.18 -16.75 3.65
C ALA A 51 9.47 -17.48 4.80
N LEU A 52 8.21 -17.16 5.05
CA LEU A 52 7.43 -17.77 6.11
C LEU A 52 7.07 -19.22 5.78
N GLU A 53 6.76 -19.52 4.50
CA GLU A 53 6.50 -20.88 4.03
C GLU A 53 7.70 -21.78 4.30
N ARG A 54 8.90 -21.23 4.19
CA ARG A 54 10.13 -22.00 4.41
C ARG A 54 10.38 -22.27 5.90
N ARG A 55 10.13 -21.28 6.78
CA ARG A 55 10.48 -21.43 8.20
C ARG A 55 9.31 -21.87 9.07
N ALA A 56 8.08 -21.59 8.67
CA ALA A 56 6.86 -21.88 9.44
C ALA A 56 5.71 -22.20 8.47
N PRO A 57 5.73 -23.42 7.84
CA PRO A 57 4.79 -23.75 6.77
C PRO A 57 3.31 -23.55 7.08
N PRO A 58 2.80 -23.86 8.28
CA PRO A 58 1.38 -23.63 8.56
C PRO A 58 0.97 -22.16 8.45
N GLN A 59 1.79 -21.25 8.99
CA GLN A 59 1.53 -19.81 8.93
C GLN A 59 1.69 -19.31 7.49
N GLY A 60 2.69 -19.81 6.78
CA GLY A 60 2.90 -19.46 5.39
C GLY A 60 1.74 -19.87 4.50
N SER A 61 1.17 -21.06 4.74
CA SER A 61 0.02 -21.55 4.00
C SER A 61 -1.21 -20.65 4.19
N ALA A 62 -1.46 -20.20 5.42
CA ALA A 62 -2.58 -19.31 5.71
C ALA A 62 -2.43 -17.97 4.98
N LEU A 63 -1.22 -17.40 5.00
CA LEU A 63 -0.98 -16.13 4.30
C LEU A 63 -1.00 -16.29 2.79
N ARG A 64 -0.58 -17.43 2.28
CA ARG A 64 -0.67 -17.75 0.86
C ARG A 64 -2.12 -17.72 0.39
N ALA A 65 -3.02 -18.34 1.15
CA ALA A 65 -4.45 -18.34 0.84
C ALA A 65 -5.02 -16.91 0.89
N TRP A 66 -4.59 -16.12 1.87
CA TRP A 66 -5.01 -14.72 1.96
C TRP A 66 -4.57 -13.93 0.72
N LEU A 67 -3.31 -14.09 0.29
CA LEU A 67 -2.80 -13.37 -0.87
C LEU A 67 -3.54 -13.76 -2.15
N ALA A 68 -3.87 -15.03 -2.31
CA ALA A 68 -4.67 -15.47 -3.45
C ALA A 68 -6.03 -14.74 -3.48
N GLY A 69 -6.66 -14.59 -2.33
CA GLY A 69 -7.91 -13.83 -2.20
C GLY A 69 -7.74 -12.35 -2.54
N ILE A 70 -6.61 -11.74 -2.14
CA ILE A 70 -6.28 -10.36 -2.48
C ILE A 70 -6.14 -10.20 -3.99
N CYS A 71 -5.42 -11.10 -4.66
CA CYS A 71 -5.26 -11.03 -6.10
C CYS A 71 -6.59 -11.12 -6.84
N LEU A 72 -7.51 -11.93 -6.36
CA LEU A 72 -8.85 -12.00 -6.92
C LEU A 72 -9.65 -10.72 -6.67
N ALA A 73 -9.63 -10.24 -5.43
CA ALA A 73 -10.39 -9.04 -5.05
C ALA A 73 -9.93 -7.79 -5.80
N PHE A 74 -8.63 -7.70 -6.10
CA PHE A 74 -8.03 -6.57 -6.80
C PHE A 74 -7.83 -6.82 -8.28
N SER A 75 -8.48 -7.82 -8.86
CA SER A 75 -8.39 -8.10 -10.30
C SER A 75 -8.70 -6.83 -11.10
N GLY A 76 -7.80 -6.46 -12.01
CA GLY A 76 -7.90 -5.23 -12.78
C GLY A 76 -7.46 -3.96 -12.03
N ARG A 77 -7.10 -4.08 -10.76
CA ARG A 77 -6.69 -2.93 -9.93
C ARG A 77 -5.31 -3.14 -9.31
N ILE A 78 -4.48 -3.96 -9.95
CA ILE A 78 -3.07 -4.12 -9.58
C ILE A 78 -2.26 -3.47 -10.69
N LEU A 79 -1.56 -2.39 -10.35
CA LEU A 79 -0.88 -1.55 -11.33
C LEU A 79 0.55 -2.02 -11.57
N PRO A 80 0.97 -2.18 -12.83
CA PRO A 80 2.30 -2.66 -13.15
C PRO A 80 3.35 -1.56 -13.02
N PHE A 81 4.62 -1.96 -12.90
CA PHE A 81 5.76 -1.09 -13.07
C PHE A 81 6.28 -1.30 -14.50
N THR A 82 6.17 -0.28 -15.34
CA THR A 82 6.48 -0.40 -16.77
C THR A 82 7.62 0.55 -17.18
N GLU A 83 7.95 0.54 -18.48
CA GLU A 83 8.91 1.49 -19.02
C GLU A 83 8.44 2.94 -18.91
N LYS A 84 7.14 3.16 -18.71
CA LYS A 84 6.61 4.51 -18.46
C LYS A 84 6.81 4.93 -17.01
N THR A 85 6.78 3.99 -16.09
CA THR A 85 6.98 4.24 -14.67
C THR A 85 8.46 4.50 -14.35
N ALA A 86 9.35 3.86 -15.08
CA ALA A 86 10.78 3.90 -14.80
C ALA A 86 11.37 5.33 -14.74
N PRO A 87 11.13 6.23 -15.71
CA PRO A 87 11.70 7.57 -15.60
C PRO A 87 11.07 8.40 -14.49
N VAL A 88 9.80 8.17 -14.16
CA VAL A 88 9.15 8.84 -13.03
C VAL A 88 9.84 8.41 -11.73
N CYS A 89 10.11 7.12 -11.60
CA CYS A 89 10.80 6.57 -10.44
C CYS A 89 12.24 7.10 -10.32
N ALA A 90 12.95 7.14 -11.45
CA ALA A 90 14.33 7.66 -11.46
C ALA A 90 14.39 9.10 -10.96
N ALA A 91 13.45 9.93 -11.37
CA ALA A 91 13.40 11.34 -10.96
C ALA A 91 13.22 11.50 -9.44
N LEU A 92 12.56 10.58 -8.79
CA LEU A 92 12.35 10.63 -7.34
C LEU A 92 13.64 10.47 -6.52
N HIS A 93 14.68 9.91 -7.14
CA HIS A 93 15.99 9.75 -6.48
C HIS A 93 16.89 10.98 -6.59
N ILE A 94 16.42 12.03 -7.23
CA ILE A 94 17.17 13.27 -7.42
C ILE A 94 16.55 14.37 -6.54
N PRO A 95 17.33 15.13 -5.79
CA PRO A 95 18.79 15.08 -5.68
C PRO A 95 19.32 13.97 -4.80
N ASN A 96 18.49 13.34 -3.97
CA ASN A 96 18.93 12.33 -3.01
C ASN A 96 18.19 11.00 -3.24
N PRO A 97 18.92 9.87 -3.18
CA PRO A 97 18.28 8.57 -3.31
C PRO A 97 17.25 8.32 -2.20
N ARG A 98 16.25 7.54 -2.52
CA ARG A 98 15.20 7.07 -1.60
C ARG A 98 15.26 5.56 -1.52
N PRO A 99 14.59 4.94 -0.53
CA PRO A 99 14.41 3.48 -0.54
C PRO A 99 13.75 3.06 -1.86
N ASP A 100 14.31 2.04 -2.52
CA ASP A 100 13.93 1.70 -3.89
C ASP A 100 12.45 1.32 -4.02
N ARG A 101 11.96 0.50 -3.11
CA ARG A 101 10.57 0.03 -3.21
C ARG A 101 9.57 1.15 -2.97
N ASP A 102 9.85 2.02 -2.01
CA ASP A 102 9.01 3.18 -1.75
C ASP A 102 8.97 4.11 -2.97
N ALA A 103 10.12 4.31 -3.61
CA ALA A 103 10.19 5.11 -4.84
C ALA A 103 9.40 4.48 -5.98
N MET A 104 9.44 3.16 -6.11
CA MET A 104 8.68 2.44 -7.13
C MET A 104 7.17 2.57 -6.92
N ILE A 105 6.73 2.46 -5.67
CA ILE A 105 5.32 2.62 -5.32
C ILE A 105 4.88 4.07 -5.55
N ALA A 106 5.70 5.04 -5.12
CA ALA A 106 5.43 6.45 -5.32
C ALA A 106 5.31 6.80 -6.81
N ALA A 107 6.22 6.27 -7.64
CA ALA A 107 6.20 6.50 -9.09
C ALA A 107 4.92 5.97 -9.72
N THR A 108 4.46 4.81 -9.30
CA THR A 108 3.21 4.23 -9.78
C THR A 108 2.02 5.13 -9.45
N ALA A 109 1.97 5.63 -8.23
CA ALA A 109 0.90 6.55 -7.82
C ALA A 109 0.95 7.86 -8.61
N LEU A 110 2.16 8.42 -8.82
CA LEU A 110 2.33 9.64 -9.60
C LEU A 110 1.87 9.46 -11.04
N GLU A 111 2.25 8.34 -11.64
CA GLU A 111 1.88 8.04 -13.03
C GLU A 111 0.36 8.03 -13.23
N HIS A 112 -0.37 7.54 -12.25
CA HIS A 112 -1.82 7.40 -12.34
C HIS A 112 -2.59 8.55 -11.67
N GLY A 113 -1.91 9.47 -11.01
CA GLY A 113 -2.56 10.57 -10.32
C GLY A 113 -3.32 10.14 -9.07
N PHE A 114 -2.85 9.11 -8.37
CA PHE A 114 -3.49 8.55 -7.18
C PHE A 114 -2.84 9.07 -5.91
N SER A 115 -3.61 9.08 -4.82
CA SER A 115 -3.05 9.32 -3.48
C SER A 115 -2.45 8.02 -2.95
N VAL A 116 -1.36 8.12 -2.19
CA VAL A 116 -0.79 6.98 -1.49
C VAL A 116 -1.35 6.91 -0.08
N VAL A 117 -1.74 5.72 0.34
CA VAL A 117 -2.20 5.43 1.70
C VAL A 117 -1.14 4.61 2.40
N THR A 118 -0.55 5.15 3.46
CA THR A 118 0.60 4.52 4.12
C THR A 118 0.73 4.99 5.56
N ARG A 119 1.31 4.13 6.40
CA ARG A 119 1.74 4.51 7.74
C ARG A 119 3.04 5.32 7.70
N ASN A 120 3.91 5.03 6.73
CA ASN A 120 5.26 5.59 6.65
C ASN A 120 5.28 6.85 5.78
N THR A 121 4.58 7.88 6.23
CA THR A 121 4.38 9.10 5.43
C THR A 121 5.69 9.80 5.09
N SER A 122 6.69 9.72 5.96
CA SER A 122 7.99 10.35 5.70
C SER A 122 8.71 9.77 4.48
N ASP A 123 8.46 8.49 4.17
CA ASP A 123 9.08 7.82 3.02
C ASP A 123 8.53 8.34 1.70
N PHE A 124 7.38 9.03 1.74
CA PHE A 124 6.75 9.62 0.55
C PHE A 124 6.79 11.14 0.57
N ALA A 125 7.53 11.74 1.50
CA ALA A 125 7.66 13.19 1.60
C ALA A 125 8.41 13.73 0.37
N ASN A 126 8.01 14.94 -0.05
CA ASN A 126 8.65 15.65 -1.17
C ASN A 126 8.54 14.91 -2.51
N THR A 127 7.48 14.14 -2.68
CA THR A 127 7.20 13.43 -3.94
C THR A 127 6.18 14.16 -4.81
N GLY A 128 5.45 15.11 -4.24
CA GLY A 128 4.32 15.74 -4.91
C GLY A 128 3.02 14.96 -4.74
N LEU A 129 3.05 13.80 -4.08
CA LEU A 129 1.85 12.99 -3.86
C LEU A 129 1.04 13.50 -2.68
N ALA A 130 -0.29 13.34 -2.77
CA ALA A 130 -1.14 13.37 -1.60
C ALA A 130 -0.93 12.06 -0.83
N VAL A 131 -0.63 12.16 0.45
CA VAL A 131 -0.31 11.01 1.31
C VAL A 131 -1.29 10.98 2.47
N ILE A 132 -1.91 9.82 2.69
CA ILE A 132 -2.90 9.62 3.72
C ILE A 132 -2.38 8.59 4.71
N ASN A 133 -2.39 8.93 6.00
CA ASN A 133 -2.06 7.98 7.06
C ASN A 133 -3.36 7.58 7.77
N PRO A 134 -3.90 6.37 7.50
CA PRO A 134 -5.17 5.96 8.08
C PRO A 134 -5.08 5.62 9.58
N TRP A 135 -3.87 5.49 10.13
CA TRP A 135 -3.69 5.32 11.58
C TRP A 135 -3.98 6.61 12.35
N LEU A 136 -3.91 7.77 11.66
CA LEU A 136 -4.16 9.08 12.28
C LEU A 136 -5.52 9.64 11.94
N SER A 137 -6.41 8.84 11.42
CA SER A 137 -7.58 9.33 10.76
C SER A 137 -8.62 9.95 11.68
N SER A 138 -8.45 9.96 12.86
CA SER A 138 -9.50 10.37 13.54
C SER A 138 -9.96 11.67 13.41
N THR A 139 -10.03 12.13 13.46
CA THR A 139 -10.66 13.06 13.82
C THR A 139 -11.20 13.93 13.15
N PRO A 140 -11.93 14.01 12.99
CA PRO A 140 -12.38 14.72 12.41
C PRO A 140 -12.63 15.92 12.79
N SER A 141 -12.61 16.05 13.01
CA SER A 141 -12.78 16.69 13.13
C SER A 141 -12.67 17.48 13.05
N HIS A 142 -12.28 17.60 13.02
CA HIS A 142 -11.97 18.22 12.85
C HIS A 142 -12.37 18.80 12.29
N GLN A 143 -12.44 18.61 12.16
CA GLN A 143 -12.69 19.05 11.63
C GLN A 143 -13.22 19.78 11.51
N SER A 144 -13.26 20.07 11.69
CA SER A 144 -13.63 20.67 11.53
C SER A 144 -13.86 21.42 11.35
N MET A 145 -13.77 21.81 11.42
CA MET A 145 -13.89 22.48 11.18
C MET A 145 -14.18 23.08 11.06
N GLY A 146 -14.13 23.21 10.97
CA GLY A 146 -14.25 23.82 10.90
C GLY A 146 -14.38 24.21 10.84
#